data_661831152ae6ee380a5e3da6f7a8e0d0
#
_entry.id   661831152ae6ee380a5e3da6f7a8e0d0
#
_cell.length_a   1.000
_cell.length_b   1.000
_cell.length_c   1.000
_cell.angle_alpha   90.00
_cell.angle_beta   90.00
_cell.angle_gamma   90.00
#
_symmetry.space_group_name_H-M   'P 1'
#
loop_
_entity.id
_entity.type
_entity.pdbx_description
1 polymer ?
#
loop_
_entity_poly.entity_id
_entity_poly.type
_entity_poly.pdbx_seq_one_letter_code
_entity_poly.pdbx_strand_id
1 'polypeptide(L)'
;MSQGPLAGVKVVELAGIGPGPCAGMMLADMGAQVTVVERRSPNANAAPTSEQMAAHTFYNRGKRSIALDLKKPEATEVVLKLIEDSDLLIEGFRPGVMERLGLGPEICLARNPRLVYGRMTGWGQQGPLAHAAGHDPNYIALSGALWPGGNAERPPTAPLTLVGDVGGGTMILIFGLLSGLIHARETGEGQVVDTAITDGSAYIASLLRMMHNTGQISDTPGTGWADFGAPWNDTYTCADGGFITICPLEPQFYAELIQRLGLEGDPLFADQWDKTQWPAGRVRMAELFLERSRDEWCDLLEGTDACFAPVLNMTEALNHPQNVARETFVTCNGVPQPAPAPKFSRSQPAVGPCPLPGQHTDDVIADLGLDREALLASGAI
;
A
#
# COMPACT_ATOMS: atom_id res chain seq x y z
N MET A 1 9.98 -8.58 22.69
CA MET A 1 8.84 -7.70 22.44
C MET A 1 9.31 -6.62 21.47
N SER A 2 8.59 -6.34 20.41
CA SER A 2 8.91 -5.27 19.46
C SER A 2 8.98 -3.92 20.19
N GLN A 3 10.07 -3.15 19.95
CA GLN A 3 10.22 -1.79 20.48
C GLN A 3 9.65 -0.75 19.49
N GLY A 4 8.74 -1.18 18.62
CA GLY A 4 8.08 -0.30 17.64
C GLY A 4 7.20 0.78 18.29
N PRO A 5 6.86 1.86 17.55
CA PRO A 5 6.11 3.00 18.10
C PRO A 5 4.67 2.65 18.51
N LEU A 6 4.13 1.52 18.04
CA LEU A 6 2.81 1.02 18.40
C LEU A 6 2.84 -0.11 19.43
N ALA A 7 3.94 -0.25 20.19
CA ALA A 7 4.01 -1.23 21.26
C ALA A 7 2.86 -1.04 22.26
N GLY A 8 2.14 -2.14 22.55
CA GLY A 8 0.97 -2.13 23.42
C GLY A 8 -0.37 -1.85 22.73
N VAL A 9 -0.38 -1.49 21.43
CA VAL A 9 -1.61 -1.41 20.64
C VAL A 9 -2.05 -2.82 20.22
N LYS A 10 -3.31 -3.16 20.44
CA LYS A 10 -3.92 -4.45 20.10
C LYS A 10 -4.88 -4.31 18.93
N VAL A 11 -4.73 -5.17 17.95
CA VAL A 11 -5.50 -5.14 16.70
C VAL A 11 -6.13 -6.51 16.44
N VAL A 12 -7.42 -6.55 16.16
CA VAL A 12 -8.10 -7.70 15.58
C VAL A 12 -8.26 -7.46 14.08
N GLU A 13 -7.79 -8.39 13.27
CA GLU A 13 -7.95 -8.34 11.81
C GLU A 13 -8.79 -9.52 11.35
N LEU A 14 -9.88 -9.27 10.63
CA LEU A 14 -10.59 -10.30 9.90
C LEU A 14 -9.87 -10.53 8.56
N ALA A 15 -9.43 -11.78 8.34
CA ALA A 15 -8.66 -12.14 7.15
C ALA A 15 -9.38 -11.73 5.85
N GLY A 16 -8.65 -11.11 4.96
CA GLY A 16 -9.14 -10.60 3.69
C GLY A 16 -8.06 -10.66 2.61
N ILE A 17 -8.23 -9.85 1.56
CA ILE A 17 -7.31 -9.73 0.43
C ILE A 17 -6.90 -8.26 0.29
N GLY A 18 -5.63 -8.02 -0.06
CA GLY A 18 -5.13 -6.69 -0.44
C GLY A 18 -4.97 -5.73 0.74
N PRO A 19 -5.72 -4.60 0.74
CA PRO A 19 -5.43 -3.44 1.61
C PRO A 19 -5.53 -3.71 3.11
N GLY A 20 -6.53 -4.48 3.57
CA GLY A 20 -6.70 -4.81 4.99
C GLY A 20 -5.51 -5.57 5.56
N PRO A 21 -5.16 -6.75 5.00
CA PRO A 21 -3.96 -7.50 5.40
C PRO A 21 -2.66 -6.72 5.32
N CYS A 22 -2.51 -5.85 4.31
CA CYS A 22 -1.37 -4.95 4.20
C CYS A 22 -1.32 -3.94 5.36
N ALA A 23 -2.46 -3.36 5.74
CA ALA A 23 -2.56 -2.47 6.90
C ALA A 23 -2.19 -3.19 8.20
N GLY A 24 -2.72 -4.39 8.41
CA GLY A 24 -2.38 -5.21 9.58
C GLY A 24 -0.89 -5.56 9.65
N MET A 25 -0.26 -5.89 8.51
CA MET A 25 1.20 -6.09 8.44
C MET A 25 1.97 -4.83 8.85
N MET A 26 1.61 -3.67 8.29
CA MET A 26 2.31 -2.42 8.60
C MET A 26 2.16 -2.04 10.07
N LEU A 27 0.99 -2.27 10.68
CA LEU A 27 0.78 -2.06 12.12
C LEU A 27 1.59 -3.05 12.96
N ALA A 28 1.69 -4.31 12.55
CA ALA A 28 2.52 -5.32 13.21
C ALA A 28 4.02 -4.97 13.14
N ASP A 29 4.50 -4.54 11.97
CA ASP A 29 5.88 -4.06 11.79
C ASP A 29 6.20 -2.88 12.72
N MET A 30 5.22 -2.00 12.99
CA MET A 30 5.34 -0.90 13.94
C MET A 30 5.18 -1.32 15.41
N GLY A 31 5.02 -2.61 15.69
CA GLY A 31 5.00 -3.17 17.04
C GLY A 31 3.63 -3.41 17.64
N ALA A 32 2.54 -3.19 16.91
CA ALA A 32 1.21 -3.56 17.37
C ALA A 32 1.06 -5.09 17.47
N GLN A 33 0.27 -5.54 18.43
CA GLN A 33 -0.11 -6.95 18.58
C GLN A 33 -1.33 -7.24 17.69
N VAL A 34 -1.07 -7.74 16.49
CA VAL A 34 -2.13 -8.03 15.52
C VAL A 34 -2.52 -9.51 15.60
N THR A 35 -3.78 -9.78 15.87
CA THR A 35 -4.37 -11.13 15.78
C THR A 35 -5.25 -11.20 14.53
N VAL A 36 -4.83 -11.99 13.54
CA VAL A 36 -5.62 -12.25 12.35
C VAL A 36 -6.54 -13.45 12.57
N VAL A 37 -7.83 -13.23 12.34
CA VAL A 37 -8.88 -14.25 12.38
C VAL A 37 -9.05 -14.79 10.97
N GLU A 38 -8.56 -15.99 10.72
CA GLU A 38 -8.63 -16.67 9.43
C GLU A 38 -9.81 -17.65 9.41
N ARG A 39 -10.30 -17.90 8.20
CA ARG A 39 -11.36 -18.88 8.03
C ARG A 39 -10.80 -20.29 8.21
N ARG A 40 -11.41 -21.08 9.08
CA ARG A 40 -11.18 -22.52 9.13
C ARG A 40 -11.58 -23.13 7.78
N SER A 41 -10.60 -23.64 7.04
CA SER A 41 -10.82 -24.26 5.74
C SER A 41 -10.64 -25.77 5.84
N PRO A 42 -11.64 -26.58 5.47
CA PRO A 42 -11.46 -28.02 5.33
C PRO A 42 -10.58 -28.40 4.12
N ASN A 43 -10.35 -27.47 3.18
CA ASN A 43 -9.51 -27.67 2.00
C ASN A 43 -8.18 -26.90 2.16
N ALA A 44 -7.32 -27.40 3.01
CA ALA A 44 -6.00 -26.83 3.30
C ALA A 44 -5.00 -26.88 2.11
N ASN A 45 -5.38 -27.39 0.94
CA ASN A 45 -4.47 -27.62 -0.18
C ASN A 45 -3.87 -26.34 -0.81
N ALA A 46 -4.36 -25.15 -0.44
CA ALA A 46 -3.81 -23.87 -0.90
C ALA A 46 -3.13 -23.06 0.23
N ALA A 47 -3.20 -23.52 1.48
CA ALA A 47 -2.56 -22.84 2.59
C ALA A 47 -1.05 -23.16 2.63
N PRO A 48 -0.19 -22.21 3.05
CA PRO A 48 1.22 -22.48 3.25
C PRO A 48 1.39 -23.58 4.31
N THR A 49 2.22 -24.58 4.01
CA THR A 49 2.52 -25.72 4.89
C THR A 49 3.86 -25.62 5.59
N SER A 50 4.61 -24.56 5.30
CA SER A 50 5.89 -24.25 5.93
C SER A 50 6.07 -22.74 6.13
N GLU A 51 6.90 -22.35 7.09
CA GLU A 51 7.25 -20.94 7.33
C GLU A 51 7.86 -20.28 6.09
N GLN A 52 8.64 -21.00 5.29
CA GLN A 52 9.18 -20.48 4.05
C GLN A 52 8.07 -20.17 3.03
N MET A 53 7.07 -21.05 2.88
CA MET A 53 5.93 -20.78 2.01
C MET A 53 5.10 -19.59 2.53
N ALA A 54 4.90 -19.50 3.85
CA ALA A 54 4.22 -18.36 4.48
C ALA A 54 4.98 -17.05 4.24
N ALA A 55 6.31 -17.07 4.22
CA ALA A 55 7.14 -15.89 3.97
C ALA A 55 7.00 -15.33 2.54
N HIS A 56 6.57 -16.12 1.57
CA HIS A 56 6.27 -15.64 0.20
C HIS A 56 4.98 -14.80 0.14
N THR A 57 4.06 -15.00 1.09
CA THR A 57 2.81 -14.23 1.21
C THR A 57 2.83 -13.39 2.49
N PHE A 58 3.84 -12.59 2.67
CA PHE A 58 4.28 -11.98 3.91
C PHE A 58 3.32 -10.96 4.57
N TYR A 59 2.12 -10.76 4.05
CA TYR A 59 1.14 -9.85 4.69
C TYR A 59 0.72 -10.28 6.10
N ASN A 60 0.98 -11.53 6.50
CA ASN A 60 0.75 -11.99 7.87
C ASN A 60 2.01 -11.97 8.77
N ARG A 61 3.14 -11.44 8.30
CA ARG A 61 4.35 -11.35 9.11
C ARG A 61 4.12 -10.54 10.40
N GLY A 62 4.67 -11.04 11.50
CA GLY A 62 4.55 -10.39 12.80
C GLY A 62 3.18 -10.51 13.47
N LYS A 63 2.20 -11.18 12.85
CA LYS A 63 0.86 -11.38 13.40
C LYS A 63 0.75 -12.70 14.16
N ARG A 64 -0.26 -12.81 15.01
CA ARG A 64 -0.78 -14.10 15.52
C ARG A 64 -1.94 -14.53 14.63
N SER A 65 -2.02 -15.82 14.31
CA SER A 65 -3.11 -16.37 13.47
C SER A 65 -3.98 -17.32 14.28
N ILE A 66 -5.31 -17.10 14.24
CA ILE A 66 -6.33 -17.98 14.77
C ILE A 66 -7.29 -18.39 13.66
N ALA A 67 -7.63 -19.69 13.58
CA ALA A 67 -8.56 -20.20 12.57
C ALA A 67 -9.93 -20.48 13.19
N LEU A 68 -10.98 -19.79 12.70
CA LEU A 68 -12.35 -19.88 13.21
C LEU A 68 -13.37 -20.14 12.09
N ASP A 69 -14.43 -20.90 12.41
CA ASP A 69 -15.63 -20.94 11.57
C ASP A 69 -16.66 -19.90 12.07
N LEU A 70 -16.59 -18.68 11.52
CA LEU A 70 -17.47 -17.58 11.90
C LEU A 70 -18.98 -17.82 11.60
N LYS A 71 -19.34 -18.96 11.03
CA LYS A 71 -20.74 -19.40 10.93
C LYS A 71 -21.25 -19.98 12.25
N LYS A 72 -20.37 -20.26 13.20
CA LYS A 72 -20.70 -20.77 14.53
C LYS A 72 -20.80 -19.62 15.52
N PRO A 73 -21.87 -19.54 16.32
CA PRO A 73 -22.02 -18.51 17.35
C PRO A 73 -20.84 -18.46 18.33
N GLU A 74 -20.28 -19.62 18.66
CA GLU A 74 -19.13 -19.75 19.57
C GLU A 74 -17.89 -19.10 19.00
N ALA A 75 -17.67 -19.19 17.68
CA ALA A 75 -16.58 -18.51 17.00
C ALA A 75 -16.76 -16.99 17.00
N THR A 76 -18.00 -16.51 16.81
CA THR A 76 -18.33 -15.09 16.93
C THR A 76 -18.01 -14.56 18.33
N GLU A 77 -18.35 -15.32 19.39
CA GLU A 77 -18.05 -14.94 20.77
C GLU A 77 -16.53 -14.90 21.05
N VAL A 78 -15.73 -15.80 20.44
CA VAL A 78 -14.26 -15.70 20.51
C VAL A 78 -13.76 -14.36 19.95
N VAL A 79 -14.30 -13.93 18.81
CA VAL A 79 -13.93 -12.63 18.20
C VAL A 79 -14.38 -11.47 19.09
N LEU A 80 -15.60 -11.50 19.62
CA LEU A 80 -16.09 -10.48 20.55
C LEU A 80 -15.23 -10.39 21.80
N LYS A 81 -14.75 -11.54 22.30
CA LYS A 81 -13.85 -11.60 23.45
C LYS A 81 -12.48 -11.00 23.15
N LEU A 82 -11.94 -11.20 21.93
CA LEU A 82 -10.73 -10.52 21.48
C LEU A 82 -10.93 -8.99 21.42
N ILE A 83 -12.09 -8.54 20.95
CA ILE A 83 -12.45 -7.14 20.81
C ILE A 83 -12.52 -6.40 22.17
N GLU A 84 -12.95 -7.08 23.25
CA GLU A 84 -13.07 -6.47 24.58
C GLU A 84 -11.78 -5.76 25.05
N ASP A 85 -10.62 -6.28 24.66
CA ASP A 85 -9.30 -5.78 25.05
C ASP A 85 -8.47 -5.29 23.87
N SER A 86 -9.13 -4.93 22.76
CA SER A 86 -8.47 -4.44 21.56
C SER A 86 -8.69 -2.95 21.32
N ASP A 87 -7.70 -2.28 20.77
CA ASP A 87 -7.79 -0.87 20.37
C ASP A 87 -8.41 -0.71 18.98
N LEU A 88 -8.08 -1.61 18.05
CA LEU A 88 -8.43 -1.50 16.63
C LEU A 88 -9.05 -2.81 16.12
N LEU A 89 -10.01 -2.69 15.21
CA LEU A 89 -10.49 -3.80 14.38
C LEU A 89 -10.35 -3.42 12.91
N ILE A 90 -9.93 -4.38 12.07
CA ILE A 90 -9.85 -4.25 10.61
C ILE A 90 -10.72 -5.33 9.98
N GLU A 91 -11.65 -4.92 9.11
CA GLU A 91 -12.41 -5.84 8.26
C GLU A 91 -12.48 -5.31 6.82
N GLY A 92 -12.64 -6.22 5.86
CA GLY A 92 -12.71 -5.89 4.44
C GLY A 92 -13.83 -6.64 3.72
N PHE A 93 -14.91 -7.00 4.41
CA PHE A 93 -16.05 -7.66 3.80
C PHE A 93 -16.98 -6.68 3.10
N ARG A 94 -17.83 -7.21 2.24
CA ARG A 94 -18.91 -6.42 1.62
C ARG A 94 -19.87 -5.90 2.70
N PRO A 95 -20.47 -4.71 2.47
CA PRO A 95 -21.44 -4.14 3.41
C PRO A 95 -22.51 -5.14 3.87
N GLY A 96 -22.79 -5.15 5.16
CA GLY A 96 -23.78 -6.04 5.80
C GLY A 96 -23.28 -7.45 6.12
N VAL A 97 -22.05 -7.83 5.76
CA VAL A 97 -21.50 -9.16 6.11
C VAL A 97 -21.19 -9.26 7.59
N MET A 98 -20.48 -8.29 8.15
CA MET A 98 -20.15 -8.25 9.57
C MET A 98 -21.39 -8.20 10.45
N GLU A 99 -22.40 -7.47 10.05
CA GLU A 99 -23.69 -7.41 10.74
C GLU A 99 -24.38 -8.78 10.78
N ARG A 100 -24.38 -9.54 9.66
CA ARG A 100 -24.93 -10.92 9.63
C ARG A 100 -24.13 -11.91 10.45
N LEU A 101 -22.84 -11.66 10.66
CA LEU A 101 -21.98 -12.49 11.51
C LEU A 101 -22.12 -12.16 13.01
N GLY A 102 -22.92 -11.14 13.38
CA GLY A 102 -22.99 -10.66 14.75
C GLY A 102 -21.75 -9.87 15.20
N LEU A 103 -20.97 -9.37 14.25
CA LEU A 103 -19.74 -8.61 14.46
C LEU A 103 -19.83 -7.19 13.88
N GLY A 104 -21.05 -6.69 13.62
CA GLY A 104 -21.26 -5.33 13.14
C GLY A 104 -20.81 -4.26 14.15
N PRO A 105 -20.59 -3.02 13.67
CA PRO A 105 -20.07 -1.93 14.52
C PRO A 105 -20.87 -1.70 15.79
N GLU A 106 -22.20 -1.75 15.71
CA GLU A 106 -23.09 -1.54 16.86
C GLU A 106 -22.79 -2.54 18.00
N ILE A 107 -22.66 -3.84 17.66
CA ILE A 107 -22.38 -4.88 18.61
C ILE A 107 -20.96 -4.76 19.17
N CYS A 108 -19.98 -4.52 18.31
CA CYS A 108 -18.59 -4.43 18.72
C CYS A 108 -18.32 -3.20 19.60
N LEU A 109 -18.90 -2.04 19.27
CA LEU A 109 -18.79 -0.80 20.07
C LEU A 109 -19.57 -0.90 21.40
N ALA A 110 -20.68 -1.63 21.43
CA ALA A 110 -21.35 -1.94 22.69
C ALA A 110 -20.50 -2.82 23.61
N ARG A 111 -19.71 -3.75 23.05
CA ARG A 111 -18.79 -4.62 23.79
C ARG A 111 -17.53 -3.88 24.24
N ASN A 112 -16.98 -3.01 23.39
CA ASN A 112 -15.84 -2.15 23.69
C ASN A 112 -16.08 -0.73 23.14
N PRO A 113 -16.56 0.21 23.98
CA PRO A 113 -16.84 1.59 23.56
C PRO A 113 -15.62 2.38 23.07
N ARG A 114 -14.41 1.89 23.33
CA ARG A 114 -13.15 2.54 22.92
C ARG A 114 -12.60 1.99 21.59
N LEU A 115 -13.22 0.97 21.03
CA LEU A 115 -12.76 0.31 19.80
C LEU A 115 -12.82 1.27 18.60
N VAL A 116 -11.74 1.33 17.82
CA VAL A 116 -11.77 1.95 16.49
C VAL A 116 -12.02 0.86 15.46
N TYR A 117 -13.19 0.92 14.83
CA TYR A 117 -13.68 -0.11 13.91
C TYR A 117 -13.41 0.31 12.45
N GLY A 118 -12.33 -0.24 11.84
CA GLY A 118 -11.94 0.04 10.46
C GLY A 118 -12.62 -0.86 9.45
N ARG A 119 -13.34 -0.24 8.51
CA ARG A 119 -14.02 -0.89 7.38
C ARG A 119 -13.30 -0.55 6.09
N MET A 120 -12.71 -1.54 5.41
CA MET A 120 -11.96 -1.39 4.18
C MET A 120 -12.75 -1.93 2.99
N THR A 121 -13.21 -1.06 2.12
CA THR A 121 -13.96 -1.47 0.92
C THR A 121 -13.50 -0.70 -0.32
N GLY A 122 -13.88 -1.19 -1.50
CA GLY A 122 -13.58 -0.46 -2.75
C GLY A 122 -14.44 0.78 -2.96
N TRP A 123 -15.74 0.67 -2.63
CA TRP A 123 -16.76 1.68 -2.94
C TRP A 123 -17.37 2.39 -1.73
N GLY A 124 -16.98 2.03 -0.51
CA GLY A 124 -17.60 2.51 0.73
C GLY A 124 -18.80 1.68 1.16
N GLN A 125 -19.35 2.03 2.32
CA GLN A 125 -20.51 1.35 2.90
C GLN A 125 -21.83 1.79 2.26
N GLN A 126 -21.85 2.90 1.52
CA GLN A 126 -23.03 3.51 0.94
C GLN A 126 -22.81 3.85 -0.54
N GLY A 127 -23.89 4.20 -1.21
CA GLY A 127 -23.85 4.58 -2.61
C GLY A 127 -24.23 3.46 -3.57
N PRO A 128 -24.43 3.78 -4.86
CA PRO A 128 -24.99 2.84 -5.84
C PRO A 128 -24.09 1.62 -6.13
N LEU A 129 -22.79 1.73 -5.87
CA LEU A 129 -21.80 0.67 -6.12
C LEU A 129 -21.38 -0.08 -4.85
N ALA A 130 -21.90 0.25 -3.66
CA ALA A 130 -21.47 -0.33 -2.39
C ALA A 130 -21.49 -1.88 -2.38
N HIS A 131 -22.41 -2.51 -3.10
CA HIS A 131 -22.51 -3.96 -3.23
C HIS A 131 -21.91 -4.54 -4.52
N ALA A 132 -21.36 -3.68 -5.40
CA ALA A 132 -20.75 -4.13 -6.65
C ALA A 132 -19.35 -4.71 -6.41
N ALA A 133 -18.96 -5.66 -7.26
CA ALA A 133 -17.56 -6.12 -7.30
C ALA A 133 -16.68 -5.08 -7.97
N GLY A 134 -15.41 -5.05 -7.57
CA GLY A 134 -14.38 -4.21 -8.18
C GLY A 134 -13.01 -4.54 -7.60
N HIS A 135 -11.97 -4.07 -8.27
CA HIS A 135 -10.58 -4.15 -7.88
C HIS A 135 -9.88 -2.81 -8.15
N ASP A 136 -8.63 -2.66 -7.75
CA ASP A 136 -7.84 -1.43 -7.83
C ASP A 136 -8.12 -0.56 -9.07
N PRO A 137 -7.98 -1.06 -10.32
CA PRO A 137 -8.18 -0.21 -11.50
C PRO A 137 -9.60 0.39 -11.60
N ASN A 138 -10.61 -0.32 -11.08
CA ASN A 138 -11.99 0.16 -11.11
C ASN A 138 -12.19 1.33 -10.14
N TYR A 139 -11.56 1.26 -8.97
CA TYR A 139 -11.68 2.29 -7.93
C TYR A 139 -10.96 3.57 -8.33
N ILE A 140 -9.71 3.44 -8.84
CA ILE A 140 -8.93 4.60 -9.28
C ILE A 140 -9.49 5.23 -10.58
N ALA A 141 -10.21 4.46 -11.41
CA ALA A 141 -10.87 4.98 -12.60
C ALA A 141 -11.97 5.99 -12.21
N LEU A 142 -12.81 5.66 -11.22
CA LEU A 142 -13.88 6.55 -10.78
C LEU A 142 -13.38 7.74 -9.96
N SER A 143 -12.26 7.59 -9.24
CA SER A 143 -11.66 8.70 -8.49
C SER A 143 -11.02 9.78 -9.38
N GLY A 144 -10.79 9.46 -10.66
CA GLY A 144 -10.03 10.30 -11.59
C GLY A 144 -8.51 10.14 -11.49
N ALA A 145 -8.01 9.35 -10.53
CA ALA A 145 -6.57 9.14 -10.35
C ALA A 145 -5.91 8.32 -11.47
N LEU A 146 -6.69 7.53 -12.22
CA LEU A 146 -6.18 6.75 -13.34
C LEU A 146 -5.95 7.61 -14.59
N TRP A 147 -6.75 8.66 -14.81
CA TRP A 147 -6.78 9.44 -16.06
C TRP A 147 -5.41 9.99 -16.49
N PRO A 148 -4.58 10.59 -15.60
CA PRO A 148 -3.27 11.13 -15.98
C PRO A 148 -2.25 10.09 -16.44
N GLY A 149 -2.49 8.81 -16.19
CA GLY A 149 -1.60 7.72 -16.62
C GLY A 149 -1.78 7.31 -18.10
N GLY A 150 -2.54 8.07 -18.88
CA GLY A 150 -2.74 7.86 -20.31
C GLY A 150 -2.05 8.91 -21.18
N ASN A 151 -2.11 8.69 -22.49
CA ASN A 151 -1.76 9.67 -23.50
C ASN A 151 -2.61 9.46 -24.77
N ALA A 152 -2.37 10.24 -25.82
CA ALA A 152 -3.12 10.15 -27.08
C ALA A 152 -3.04 8.75 -27.78
N GLU A 153 -2.00 7.98 -27.50
CA GLU A 153 -1.71 6.72 -28.17
C GLU A 153 -2.11 5.49 -27.36
N ARG A 154 -2.22 5.66 -26.02
CA ARG A 154 -2.50 4.54 -25.11
C ARG A 154 -3.57 4.89 -24.08
N PRO A 155 -4.51 3.95 -23.79
CA PRO A 155 -5.42 4.09 -22.65
C PRO A 155 -4.66 4.32 -21.33
N PRO A 156 -5.28 4.98 -20.34
CA PRO A 156 -4.68 5.17 -19.02
C PRO A 156 -4.28 3.85 -18.36
N THR A 157 -3.08 3.84 -17.80
CA THR A 157 -2.54 2.74 -17.00
C THR A 157 -1.94 3.29 -15.70
N ALA A 158 -1.89 2.47 -14.67
CA ALA A 158 -1.22 2.81 -13.41
C ALA A 158 -0.40 1.61 -12.92
N PRO A 159 0.61 1.84 -12.07
CA PRO A 159 1.27 0.75 -11.36
C PRO A 159 0.24 -0.08 -10.58
N LEU A 160 0.27 -1.41 -10.80
CA LEU A 160 -0.70 -2.33 -10.22
C LEU A 160 -0.74 -2.20 -8.69
N THR A 161 -1.94 -2.08 -8.13
CA THR A 161 -2.27 -2.04 -6.69
C THR A 161 -1.67 -0.90 -5.87
N LEU A 162 -0.70 -0.14 -6.40
CA LEU A 162 -0.02 0.90 -5.62
C LEU A 162 -0.88 2.13 -5.36
N VAL A 163 -1.64 2.58 -6.35
CA VAL A 163 -2.44 3.82 -6.23
C VAL A 163 -3.76 3.55 -5.50
N GLY A 164 -4.51 2.53 -5.91
CA GLY A 164 -5.80 2.19 -5.31
C GLY A 164 -5.64 1.44 -3.99
N ASP A 165 -5.32 0.15 -4.05
CA ASP A 165 -5.32 -0.73 -2.88
C ASP A 165 -4.36 -0.26 -1.78
N VAL A 166 -3.14 0.15 -2.14
CA VAL A 166 -2.14 0.57 -1.14
C VAL A 166 -2.30 2.04 -0.78
N GLY A 167 -2.21 2.95 -1.75
CA GLY A 167 -2.28 4.40 -1.50
C GLY A 167 -3.65 4.84 -0.98
N GLY A 168 -4.70 4.60 -1.76
CA GLY A 168 -6.08 5.00 -1.44
C GLY A 168 -6.74 4.11 -0.37
N GLY A 169 -6.34 2.84 -0.28
CA GLY A 169 -6.87 1.88 0.68
C GLY A 169 -6.04 1.79 1.95
N THR A 170 -4.95 1.04 1.91
CA THR A 170 -4.12 0.69 3.08
C THR A 170 -3.67 1.93 3.86
N MET A 171 -3.07 2.91 3.18
CA MET A 171 -2.52 4.09 3.86
C MET A 171 -3.60 4.98 4.48
N ILE A 172 -4.74 5.14 3.78
CA ILE A 172 -5.87 5.92 4.31
C ILE A 172 -6.55 5.19 5.47
N LEU A 173 -6.67 3.85 5.39
CA LEU A 173 -7.16 3.06 6.52
C LEU A 173 -6.27 3.23 7.76
N ILE A 174 -4.96 3.09 7.63
CA ILE A 174 -4.01 3.27 8.73
C ILE A 174 -4.11 4.70 9.30
N PHE A 175 -4.17 5.72 8.42
CA PHE A 175 -4.34 7.11 8.84
C PHE A 175 -5.63 7.29 9.66
N GLY A 176 -6.75 6.74 9.20
CA GLY A 176 -8.02 6.77 9.91
C GLY A 176 -7.99 6.03 11.24
N LEU A 177 -7.42 4.82 11.26
CA LEU A 177 -7.30 4.00 12.48
C LEU A 177 -6.44 4.71 13.55
N LEU A 178 -5.29 5.25 13.18
CA LEU A 178 -4.41 5.94 14.13
C LEU A 178 -5.02 7.27 14.61
N SER A 179 -5.71 8.01 13.75
CA SER A 179 -6.47 9.21 14.15
C SER A 179 -7.59 8.86 15.14
N GLY A 180 -8.35 7.80 14.85
CA GLY A 180 -9.37 7.29 15.75
C GLY A 180 -8.80 6.78 17.06
N LEU A 181 -7.64 6.12 17.05
CA LEU A 181 -6.95 5.67 18.26
C LEU A 181 -6.55 6.81 19.18
N ILE A 182 -6.00 7.89 18.61
CA ILE A 182 -5.66 9.10 19.37
C ILE A 182 -6.92 9.67 20.03
N HIS A 183 -8.00 9.83 19.25
CA HIS A 183 -9.29 10.31 19.76
C HIS A 183 -9.81 9.41 20.88
N ALA A 184 -9.84 8.09 20.68
CA ALA A 184 -10.34 7.13 21.69
C ALA A 184 -9.50 7.12 22.97
N ARG A 185 -8.19 7.36 22.88
CA ARG A 185 -7.31 7.49 24.06
C ARG A 185 -7.58 8.76 24.86
N GLU A 186 -7.94 9.83 24.21
CA GLU A 186 -8.22 11.13 24.86
C GLU A 186 -9.64 11.19 25.43
N THR A 187 -10.63 10.65 24.72
CA THR A 187 -12.05 10.80 25.07
C THR A 187 -12.66 9.57 25.76
N GLY A 188 -12.07 8.40 25.56
CA GLY A 188 -12.67 7.12 25.93
C GLY A 188 -13.68 6.58 24.92
N GLU A 189 -13.90 7.28 23.80
CA GLU A 189 -14.90 6.95 22.77
C GLU A 189 -14.24 6.52 21.46
N GLY A 190 -14.47 5.26 21.06
CA GLY A 190 -14.10 4.73 19.75
C GLY A 190 -15.11 5.13 18.68
N GLN A 191 -14.83 4.74 17.44
CA GLN A 191 -15.68 5.07 16.30
C GLN A 191 -15.50 4.15 15.12
N VAL A 192 -16.40 4.21 14.16
CA VAL A 192 -16.26 3.55 12.86
C VAL A 192 -15.44 4.43 11.93
N VAL A 193 -14.47 3.79 11.25
CA VAL A 193 -13.68 4.39 10.16
C VAL A 193 -14.07 3.67 8.88
N ASP A 194 -14.89 4.31 8.04
CA ASP A 194 -15.27 3.81 6.72
C ASP A 194 -14.24 4.29 5.69
N THR A 195 -13.44 3.37 5.17
CA THR A 195 -12.42 3.65 4.17
C THR A 195 -12.80 3.02 2.84
N ALA A 196 -13.20 3.87 1.89
CA ALA A 196 -13.40 3.48 0.51
C ALA A 196 -12.14 3.74 -0.31
N ILE A 197 -11.66 2.75 -1.08
CA ILE A 197 -10.49 2.94 -1.96
C ILE A 197 -10.72 4.08 -2.95
N THR A 198 -11.93 4.22 -3.48
CA THR A 198 -12.29 5.32 -4.39
C THR A 198 -12.09 6.69 -3.74
N ASP A 199 -12.57 6.87 -2.50
CA ASP A 199 -12.45 8.12 -1.77
C ASP A 199 -10.99 8.43 -1.42
N GLY A 200 -10.29 7.43 -0.91
CA GLY A 200 -8.88 7.55 -0.58
C GLY A 200 -8.01 7.85 -1.80
N SER A 201 -8.30 7.21 -2.94
CA SER A 201 -7.60 7.49 -4.20
C SER A 201 -7.83 8.92 -4.69
N ALA A 202 -9.05 9.44 -4.56
CA ALA A 202 -9.35 10.85 -4.86
C ALA A 202 -8.61 11.79 -3.90
N TYR A 203 -8.51 11.43 -2.62
CA TYR A 203 -7.84 12.23 -1.60
C TYR A 203 -6.33 12.30 -1.82
N ILE A 204 -5.65 11.17 -2.10
CA ILE A 204 -4.20 11.19 -2.40
C ILE A 204 -3.89 11.85 -3.74
N ALA A 205 -4.84 11.90 -4.69
CA ALA A 205 -4.73 12.62 -5.94
C ALA A 205 -4.95 14.15 -5.81
N SER A 206 -5.00 14.70 -4.59
CA SER A 206 -5.24 16.14 -4.34
C SER A 206 -4.25 17.04 -5.08
N LEU A 207 -2.96 16.66 -5.17
CA LEU A 207 -1.96 17.41 -5.93
C LEU A 207 -2.30 17.44 -7.42
N LEU A 208 -2.67 16.31 -8.01
CA LEU A 208 -3.09 16.25 -9.42
C LEU A 208 -4.36 17.09 -9.66
N ARG A 209 -5.31 17.06 -8.72
CA ARG A 209 -6.50 17.91 -8.79
C ARG A 209 -6.16 19.40 -8.73
N MET A 210 -5.20 19.79 -7.88
CA MET A 210 -4.70 21.17 -7.81
C MET A 210 -4.01 21.57 -9.14
N MET A 211 -3.18 20.69 -9.70
CA MET A 211 -2.54 20.92 -11.00
C MET A 211 -3.56 21.07 -12.13
N HIS A 212 -4.60 20.27 -12.13
CA HIS A 212 -5.71 20.40 -13.08
C HIS A 212 -6.43 21.76 -12.93
N ASN A 213 -6.77 22.14 -11.70
CA ASN A 213 -7.46 23.41 -11.42
C ASN A 213 -6.62 24.64 -11.82
N THR A 214 -5.29 24.51 -11.85
CA THR A 214 -4.34 25.59 -12.23
C THR A 214 -3.88 25.49 -13.69
N GLY A 215 -4.43 24.55 -14.48
CA GLY A 215 -4.08 24.37 -15.90
C GLY A 215 -2.71 23.78 -16.18
N GLN A 216 -2.05 23.20 -15.18
CA GLN A 216 -0.76 22.51 -15.34
C GLN A 216 -0.93 21.14 -16.01
N ILE A 217 -2.03 20.46 -15.76
CA ILE A 217 -2.52 19.31 -16.50
C ILE A 217 -3.94 19.58 -17.00
N SER A 218 -4.41 18.84 -18.00
CA SER A 218 -5.73 19.04 -18.61
C SER A 218 -6.50 17.71 -18.72
N ASP A 219 -7.74 17.79 -19.24
CA ASP A 219 -8.53 16.58 -19.56
C ASP A 219 -8.01 15.86 -20.84
N THR A 220 -6.95 16.36 -21.46
CA THR A 220 -6.20 15.64 -22.51
C THR A 220 -4.93 15.07 -21.88
N PRO A 221 -4.86 13.76 -21.58
CA PRO A 221 -3.72 13.18 -20.89
C PRO A 221 -2.46 13.23 -21.74
N GLY A 222 -1.30 13.37 -21.10
CA GLY A 222 0.01 13.42 -21.76
C GLY A 222 0.30 14.77 -22.42
N THR A 223 -0.34 15.87 -22.02
CA THR A 223 -0.12 17.22 -22.55
C THR A 223 0.41 18.22 -21.52
N GLY A 224 0.39 17.87 -20.26
CA GLY A 224 1.00 18.63 -19.17
C GLY A 224 2.42 18.15 -18.86
N TRP A 225 3.11 18.89 -18.03
CA TRP A 225 4.46 18.47 -17.61
C TRP A 225 4.40 17.30 -16.62
N ALA A 226 3.39 17.24 -15.76
CA ALA A 226 3.26 16.26 -14.69
C ALA A 226 2.64 14.91 -15.14
N ASP A 227 2.04 14.88 -16.33
CA ASP A 227 1.44 13.70 -16.95
C ASP A 227 2.22 13.21 -18.17
N PHE A 228 3.56 13.34 -18.11
CA PHE A 228 4.50 12.88 -19.12
C PHE A 228 4.36 13.54 -20.49
N GLY A 229 3.86 14.78 -20.54
CA GLY A 229 3.84 15.61 -21.74
C GLY A 229 5.21 16.23 -22.09
N ALA A 230 5.99 16.59 -21.06
CA ALA A 230 7.29 17.23 -21.22
C ALA A 230 8.41 16.22 -21.49
N PRO A 231 9.36 16.51 -22.42
CA PRO A 231 10.48 15.62 -22.72
C PRO A 231 11.47 15.45 -21.54
N TRP A 232 11.47 16.38 -20.61
CA TRP A 232 12.30 16.38 -19.42
C TRP A 232 11.62 15.77 -18.20
N ASN A 233 10.40 15.25 -18.34
CA ASN A 233 9.71 14.45 -17.33
C ASN A 233 9.11 13.21 -17.98
N ASP A 234 9.96 12.23 -18.28
CA ASP A 234 9.54 10.99 -18.94
C ASP A 234 10.51 9.84 -18.62
N THR A 235 10.16 8.66 -19.13
CA THR A 235 10.96 7.44 -19.08
C THR A 235 11.41 7.07 -20.49
N TYR A 236 12.72 6.78 -20.65
CA TYR A 236 13.32 6.50 -21.95
C TYR A 236 13.98 5.12 -21.98
N THR A 237 14.00 4.52 -23.18
CA THR A 237 14.68 3.25 -23.45
C THR A 237 16.14 3.51 -23.80
N CYS A 238 17.06 2.74 -23.22
CA CYS A 238 18.49 2.75 -23.48
C CYS A 238 18.90 1.73 -24.57
N ALA A 239 20.14 1.79 -25.04
CA ALA A 239 20.68 0.92 -26.10
C ALA A 239 20.60 -0.57 -25.77
N ASP A 240 20.70 -0.94 -24.51
CA ASP A 240 20.62 -2.31 -23.99
C ASP A 240 19.18 -2.81 -23.72
N GLY A 241 18.17 -1.97 -23.99
CA GLY A 241 16.77 -2.24 -23.70
C GLY A 241 16.38 -1.97 -22.24
N GLY A 242 17.30 -1.50 -21.39
CA GLY A 242 17.00 -0.95 -20.07
C GLY A 242 16.25 0.37 -20.15
N PHE A 243 15.74 0.85 -19.02
CA PHE A 243 15.00 2.10 -18.94
C PHE A 243 15.62 3.04 -17.91
N ILE A 244 15.51 4.34 -18.20
CA ILE A 244 15.85 5.42 -17.26
C ILE A 244 14.68 6.38 -17.13
N THR A 245 14.66 7.18 -16.07
CA THR A 245 13.72 8.30 -15.91
C THR A 245 14.46 9.57 -15.56
N ILE A 246 13.94 10.70 -16.05
CA ILE A 246 14.42 12.05 -15.76
C ILE A 246 13.24 12.94 -15.36
N CYS A 247 13.48 13.86 -14.41
CA CYS A 247 12.46 14.84 -13.99
C CYS A 247 13.08 16.10 -13.36
N PRO A 248 13.95 16.85 -14.04
CA PRO A 248 14.50 18.11 -13.56
C PRO A 248 13.47 19.24 -13.69
N LEU A 249 12.73 19.52 -12.62
CA LEU A 249 11.67 20.52 -12.62
C LEU A 249 12.24 21.95 -12.52
N GLU A 250 13.18 22.15 -11.60
CA GLU A 250 13.79 23.45 -11.35
C GLU A 250 14.79 23.84 -12.45
N PRO A 251 14.88 25.14 -12.80
CA PRO A 251 15.73 25.59 -13.91
C PRO A 251 17.21 25.19 -13.80
N GLN A 252 17.76 25.17 -12.59
CA GLN A 252 19.15 24.78 -12.38
C GLN A 252 19.37 23.28 -12.63
N PHE A 253 18.44 22.42 -12.26
CA PHE A 253 18.51 20.97 -12.49
C PHE A 253 18.30 20.64 -13.97
N TYR A 254 17.39 21.38 -14.63
CA TYR A 254 17.21 21.28 -16.06
C TYR A 254 18.48 21.70 -16.83
N ALA A 255 19.10 22.82 -16.46
CA ALA A 255 20.35 23.27 -17.07
C ALA A 255 21.47 22.24 -16.91
N GLU A 256 21.60 21.59 -15.73
CA GLU A 256 22.57 20.53 -15.49
C GLU A 256 22.30 19.30 -16.37
N LEU A 257 21.05 18.86 -16.48
CA LEU A 257 20.70 17.76 -17.38
C LEU A 257 21.10 18.09 -18.82
N ILE A 258 20.70 19.26 -19.35
CA ILE A 258 21.02 19.69 -20.74
C ILE A 258 22.52 19.76 -21.00
N GLN A 259 23.29 20.29 -20.04
CA GLN A 259 24.74 20.33 -20.11
C GLN A 259 25.36 18.92 -20.17
N ARG A 260 24.96 18.03 -19.27
CA ARG A 260 25.50 16.66 -19.21
C ARG A 260 25.14 15.82 -20.41
N LEU A 261 23.99 16.07 -21.01
CA LEU A 261 23.55 15.42 -22.25
C LEU A 261 24.20 16.04 -23.51
N GLY A 262 24.95 17.13 -23.39
CA GLY A 262 25.56 17.85 -24.53
C GLY A 262 24.54 18.53 -25.46
N LEU A 263 23.41 18.93 -24.92
CA LEU A 263 22.30 19.58 -25.64
C LEU A 263 22.32 21.11 -25.51
N GLU A 264 23.39 21.68 -24.97
CA GLU A 264 23.55 23.11 -24.90
C GLU A 264 23.55 23.74 -26.31
N GLY A 265 22.69 24.71 -26.51
CA GLY A 265 22.54 25.39 -27.82
C GLY A 265 21.57 24.66 -28.80
N ASP A 266 21.04 23.50 -28.44
CA ASP A 266 19.95 22.89 -29.23
C ASP A 266 18.66 23.69 -29.02
N PRO A 267 18.05 24.26 -30.10
CA PRO A 267 16.87 25.10 -29.98
C PRO A 267 15.65 24.39 -29.39
N LEU A 268 15.59 23.06 -29.46
CA LEU A 268 14.48 22.24 -28.86
C LEU A 268 14.48 22.34 -27.34
N PHE A 269 15.60 22.66 -26.70
CA PHE A 269 15.78 22.66 -25.25
C PHE A 269 16.12 24.06 -24.69
N ALA A 270 16.04 25.09 -25.51
CA ALA A 270 16.37 26.47 -25.12
C ALA A 270 15.38 27.04 -24.08
N ASP A 271 14.12 26.68 -24.17
CA ASP A 271 13.06 26.99 -23.18
C ASP A 271 12.38 25.71 -22.69
N GLN A 272 12.64 25.37 -21.44
CA GLN A 272 12.07 24.19 -20.76
C GLN A 272 10.53 24.13 -20.88
N TRP A 273 9.88 25.29 -20.88
CA TRP A 273 8.41 25.40 -20.78
C TRP A 273 7.70 25.64 -22.11
N ASP A 274 8.45 25.73 -23.23
CA ASP A 274 7.86 25.85 -24.57
C ASP A 274 7.22 24.53 -24.99
N LYS A 275 5.93 24.38 -24.70
CA LYS A 275 5.12 23.19 -25.04
C LYS A 275 5.10 22.88 -26.54
N THR A 276 5.38 23.87 -27.40
CA THR A 276 5.39 23.65 -28.86
C THR A 276 6.57 22.80 -29.31
N GLN A 277 7.67 22.82 -28.55
CA GLN A 277 8.89 22.04 -28.79
C GLN A 277 8.85 20.65 -28.14
N TRP A 278 7.97 20.41 -27.17
CA TRP A 278 7.96 19.15 -26.40
C TRP A 278 7.83 17.88 -27.27
N PRO A 279 6.96 17.80 -28.30
CA PRO A 279 6.90 16.60 -29.14
C PRO A 279 8.22 16.29 -29.85
N ALA A 280 8.87 17.30 -30.43
CA ALA A 280 10.15 17.14 -31.10
C ALA A 280 11.29 16.87 -30.10
N GLY A 281 11.29 17.55 -28.96
CA GLY A 281 12.22 17.34 -27.86
C GLY A 281 12.14 15.90 -27.31
N ARG A 282 10.96 15.31 -27.23
CA ARG A 282 10.78 13.92 -26.80
C ARG A 282 11.41 12.93 -27.79
N VAL A 283 11.22 13.13 -29.09
CA VAL A 283 11.86 12.31 -30.11
C VAL A 283 13.38 12.40 -29.98
N ARG A 284 13.91 13.63 -29.84
CA ARG A 284 15.35 13.86 -29.70
C ARG A 284 15.93 13.21 -28.44
N MET A 285 15.24 13.32 -27.30
CA MET A 285 15.64 12.64 -26.06
C MET A 285 15.64 11.12 -26.22
N ALA A 286 14.60 10.57 -26.85
CA ALA A 286 14.50 9.14 -27.09
C ALA A 286 15.65 8.62 -27.96
N GLU A 287 16.02 9.34 -29.03
CA GLU A 287 17.17 9.01 -29.88
C GLU A 287 18.48 9.08 -29.08
N LEU A 288 18.66 10.12 -28.27
CA LEU A 288 19.86 10.29 -27.45
C LEU A 288 20.04 9.15 -26.44
N PHE A 289 18.98 8.79 -25.70
CA PHE A 289 19.08 7.76 -24.68
C PHE A 289 19.32 6.35 -25.29
N LEU A 290 19.01 6.13 -26.56
CA LEU A 290 19.38 4.93 -27.29
C LEU A 290 20.88 4.85 -27.67
N GLU A 291 21.66 5.89 -27.48
CA GLU A 291 23.10 5.90 -27.83
C GLU A 291 23.97 5.14 -26.83
N ARG A 292 23.49 4.92 -25.58
CA ARG A 292 24.23 4.26 -24.50
C ARG A 292 23.38 3.26 -23.75
N SER A 293 24.03 2.32 -23.07
CA SER A 293 23.39 1.40 -22.12
C SER A 293 22.89 2.15 -20.88
N ARG A 294 21.98 1.52 -20.14
CA ARG A 294 21.50 2.08 -18.87
C ARG A 294 22.64 2.35 -17.89
N ASP A 295 23.60 1.44 -17.78
CA ASP A 295 24.74 1.57 -16.87
C ASP A 295 25.64 2.73 -17.25
N GLU A 296 25.91 2.95 -18.55
CA GLU A 296 26.69 4.12 -19.00
C GLU A 296 25.96 5.44 -18.72
N TRP A 297 24.63 5.45 -18.76
CA TRP A 297 23.85 6.63 -18.33
C TRP A 297 23.89 6.82 -16.82
N CYS A 298 23.88 5.75 -16.01
CA CYS A 298 24.08 5.83 -14.58
C CYS A 298 25.46 6.43 -14.24
N ASP A 299 26.52 5.99 -14.89
CA ASP A 299 27.89 6.52 -14.69
C ASP A 299 27.95 8.04 -14.98
N LEU A 300 27.14 8.54 -15.91
CA LEU A 300 27.14 9.96 -16.28
C LEU A 300 26.23 10.81 -15.38
N LEU A 301 25.08 10.31 -14.97
CA LEU A 301 23.98 11.11 -14.43
C LEU A 301 23.60 10.78 -12.98
N GLU A 302 23.83 9.55 -12.50
CA GLU A 302 23.42 9.17 -11.15
C GLU A 302 24.24 9.91 -10.09
N GLY A 303 23.57 10.37 -9.04
CA GLY A 303 24.22 11.12 -7.96
C GLY A 303 24.51 12.59 -8.30
N THR A 304 24.00 13.09 -9.44
CA THR A 304 24.07 14.49 -9.85
C THR A 304 22.70 15.18 -9.66
N ASP A 305 22.67 16.49 -9.84
CA ASP A 305 21.42 17.27 -9.75
C ASP A 305 20.59 17.23 -11.06
N ALA A 306 20.90 16.31 -12.00
CA ALA A 306 20.14 16.12 -13.24
C ALA A 306 18.77 15.44 -13.04
N CYS A 307 18.38 15.12 -11.82
CA CYS A 307 17.14 14.42 -11.46
C CYS A 307 16.92 13.14 -12.26
N PHE A 308 17.92 12.27 -12.24
CA PHE A 308 18.00 11.03 -12.98
C PHE A 308 17.88 9.80 -12.05
N ALA A 309 17.28 8.72 -12.55
CA ALA A 309 17.35 7.40 -11.94
C ALA A 309 17.23 6.28 -12.99
N PRO A 310 17.92 5.13 -12.81
CA PRO A 310 17.61 3.92 -13.56
C PRO A 310 16.24 3.38 -13.16
N VAL A 311 15.46 2.84 -14.10
CA VAL A 311 14.26 2.06 -13.81
C VAL A 311 14.67 0.63 -13.58
N LEU A 312 14.60 0.20 -12.33
CA LEU A 312 15.03 -1.12 -11.90
C LEU A 312 13.83 -2.08 -11.83
N ASN A 313 14.05 -3.33 -12.22
CA ASN A 313 13.09 -4.38 -11.90
C ASN A 313 13.20 -4.76 -10.40
N MET A 314 12.23 -5.56 -9.91
CA MET A 314 12.16 -5.91 -8.47
C MET A 314 13.40 -6.65 -7.95
N THR A 315 14.10 -7.40 -8.81
CA THR A 315 15.33 -8.14 -8.44
C THR A 315 16.53 -7.20 -8.40
N GLU A 316 16.67 -6.32 -9.38
CA GLU A 316 17.74 -5.32 -9.43
C GLU A 316 17.65 -4.35 -8.25
N ALA A 317 16.44 -3.93 -7.88
CA ALA A 317 16.21 -3.01 -6.77
C ALA A 317 16.80 -3.51 -5.43
N LEU A 318 16.89 -4.83 -5.22
CA LEU A 318 17.48 -5.42 -4.00
C LEU A 318 18.95 -5.07 -3.82
N ASN A 319 19.67 -4.85 -4.93
CA ASN A 319 21.12 -4.71 -4.95
C ASN A 319 21.58 -3.27 -5.27
N HIS A 320 20.68 -2.36 -5.52
CA HIS A 320 21.03 -0.97 -5.80
C HIS A 320 21.73 -0.33 -4.59
N PRO A 321 22.89 0.35 -4.77
CA PRO A 321 23.69 0.88 -3.65
C PRO A 321 22.90 1.73 -2.66
N GLN A 322 22.01 2.59 -3.13
CA GLN A 322 21.15 3.42 -2.28
C GLN A 322 20.20 2.55 -1.42
N ASN A 323 19.62 1.51 -1.99
CA ASN A 323 18.70 0.62 -1.28
C ASN A 323 19.43 -0.24 -0.26
N VAL A 324 20.64 -0.71 -0.59
CA VAL A 324 21.52 -1.44 0.32
C VAL A 324 21.95 -0.56 1.50
N ALA A 325 22.43 0.66 1.22
CA ALA A 325 22.87 1.60 2.25
C ALA A 325 21.71 2.02 3.19
N ARG A 326 20.48 2.06 2.68
CA ARG A 326 19.29 2.36 3.48
C ARG A 326 18.63 1.14 4.10
N GLU A 327 19.11 -0.06 3.80
CA GLU A 327 18.47 -1.31 4.24
C GLU A 327 16.97 -1.32 3.87
N THR A 328 16.68 -0.95 2.61
CA THR A 328 15.31 -0.85 2.10
C THR A 328 14.61 -2.21 2.04
N PHE A 329 15.39 -3.28 1.94
CA PHE A 329 14.91 -4.66 1.92
C PHE A 329 15.55 -5.48 3.05
N VAL A 330 14.81 -6.48 3.53
CA VAL A 330 15.25 -7.46 4.52
C VAL A 330 15.00 -8.87 3.98
N THR A 331 15.69 -9.85 4.53
CA THR A 331 15.43 -11.26 4.19
C THR A 331 14.79 -11.96 5.39
N CYS A 332 13.58 -12.49 5.20
CA CYS A 332 12.87 -13.28 6.20
C CYS A 332 12.66 -14.70 5.66
N ASN A 333 13.15 -15.72 6.39
CA ASN A 333 13.10 -17.13 5.96
C ASN A 333 13.60 -17.37 4.52
N GLY A 334 14.67 -16.66 4.12
CA GLY A 334 15.26 -16.75 2.78
C GLY A 334 14.50 -15.97 1.68
N VAL A 335 13.43 -15.24 2.00
CA VAL A 335 12.63 -14.46 1.06
C VAL A 335 12.90 -12.98 1.25
N PRO A 336 13.36 -12.25 0.19
CA PRO A 336 13.49 -10.80 0.24
C PRO A 336 12.12 -10.13 0.41
N GLN A 337 12.05 -9.17 1.31
CA GLN A 337 10.83 -8.41 1.64
C GLN A 337 11.17 -6.94 1.84
N PRO A 338 10.25 -5.99 1.61
CA PRO A 338 10.45 -4.60 2.00
C PRO A 338 10.66 -4.49 3.51
N ALA A 339 11.65 -3.72 3.93
CA ALA A 339 11.85 -3.36 5.32
C ALA A 339 10.73 -2.43 5.82
N PRO A 340 10.44 -2.40 7.14
CA PRO A 340 9.50 -1.44 7.69
C PRO A 340 9.91 0.00 7.40
N ALA A 341 8.94 0.82 7.01
CA ALA A 341 9.08 2.25 6.79
C ALA A 341 7.92 3.00 7.46
N PRO A 342 8.14 4.25 7.97
CA PRO A 342 9.39 5.02 7.97
C PRO A 342 10.41 4.54 9.02
N LYS A 343 11.65 5.06 8.95
CA LYS A 343 12.67 4.88 9.99
C LYS A 343 12.48 5.90 11.10
N PHE A 344 12.58 5.46 12.35
CA PHE A 344 12.42 6.31 13.53
C PHE A 344 13.75 6.52 14.24
N SER A 345 13.95 7.68 14.85
CA SER A 345 15.18 7.98 15.59
C SER A 345 15.27 7.30 16.98
N ARG A 346 14.15 6.81 17.51
CA ARG A 346 14.06 6.21 18.86
C ARG A 346 13.41 4.83 18.87
N SER A 347 12.33 4.66 18.11
CA SER A 347 11.62 3.38 17.99
C SER A 347 12.27 2.48 16.94
N GLN A 348 12.14 1.17 17.08
CA GLN A 348 12.73 0.19 16.16
C GLN A 348 11.64 -0.74 15.63
N PRO A 349 10.98 -0.39 14.51
CA PRO A 349 10.12 -1.30 13.79
C PRO A 349 10.89 -2.55 13.36
N ALA A 350 10.23 -3.70 13.36
CA ALA A 350 10.89 -4.95 13.05
C ALA A 350 9.96 -5.92 12.29
N VAL A 351 10.52 -6.66 11.35
CA VAL A 351 9.83 -7.75 10.66
C VAL A 351 9.74 -8.95 11.60
N GLY A 352 8.54 -9.42 11.86
CA GLY A 352 8.27 -10.66 12.58
C GLY A 352 8.16 -11.88 11.65
N PRO A 353 8.09 -13.10 12.20
CA PRO A 353 7.86 -14.31 11.42
C PRO A 353 6.47 -14.30 10.76
N CYS A 354 6.31 -15.06 9.68
CA CYS A 354 5.02 -15.28 9.04
C CYS A 354 4.37 -16.54 9.63
N PRO A 355 3.25 -16.44 10.35
CA PRO A 355 2.61 -17.61 10.93
C PRO A 355 1.96 -18.48 9.87
N LEU A 356 1.82 -19.76 10.17
CA LEU A 356 0.89 -20.63 9.44
C LEU A 356 -0.55 -20.31 9.84
N PRO A 357 -1.53 -20.54 8.94
CA PRO A 357 -2.94 -20.34 9.25
C PRO A 357 -3.37 -21.12 10.50
N GLY A 358 -3.93 -20.41 11.48
CA GLY A 358 -4.37 -20.99 12.75
C GLY A 358 -3.25 -21.40 13.71
N GLN A 359 -2.01 -21.08 13.44
CA GLN A 359 -0.84 -21.51 14.24
C GLN A 359 -0.96 -21.17 15.72
N HIS A 360 -1.62 -20.09 16.07
CA HIS A 360 -1.74 -19.60 17.44
C HIS A 360 -3.15 -19.79 18.04
N THR A 361 -3.97 -20.66 17.43
CA THR A 361 -5.37 -20.85 17.87
C THR A 361 -5.43 -21.25 19.33
N ASP A 362 -4.66 -22.26 19.74
CA ASP A 362 -4.69 -22.77 21.11
C ASP A 362 -4.17 -21.73 22.13
N ASP A 363 -3.09 -21.02 21.78
CA ASP A 363 -2.51 -19.98 22.64
C ASP A 363 -3.48 -18.81 22.84
N VAL A 364 -4.14 -18.36 21.74
CA VAL A 364 -5.12 -17.26 21.83
C VAL A 364 -6.32 -17.64 22.67
N ILE A 365 -6.84 -18.87 22.50
CA ILE A 365 -7.96 -19.38 23.31
C ILE A 365 -7.59 -19.46 24.79
N ALA A 366 -6.37 -19.92 25.09
CA ALA A 366 -5.87 -19.98 26.48
C ALA A 366 -5.71 -18.58 27.08
N ASP A 367 -5.17 -17.61 26.32
CA ASP A 367 -5.02 -16.21 26.75
C ASP A 367 -6.39 -15.56 27.08
N LEU A 368 -7.45 -15.95 26.34
CA LEU A 368 -8.82 -15.48 26.57
C LEU A 368 -9.54 -16.20 27.71
N GLY A 369 -8.94 -17.27 28.26
CA GLY A 369 -9.55 -18.10 29.31
C GLY A 369 -10.76 -18.87 28.83
N LEU A 370 -10.83 -19.23 27.54
CA LEU A 370 -11.96 -19.97 26.96
C LEU A 370 -11.73 -21.47 26.97
N ASP A 371 -12.82 -22.24 27.01
CA ASP A 371 -12.79 -23.71 27.01
C ASP A 371 -12.53 -24.22 25.56
N ARG A 372 -11.31 -24.68 25.32
CA ARG A 372 -10.88 -25.23 24.05
C ARG A 372 -11.72 -26.45 23.60
N GLU A 373 -12.01 -27.34 24.52
CA GLU A 373 -12.75 -28.58 24.20
C GLU A 373 -14.19 -28.27 23.79
N ALA A 374 -14.81 -27.30 24.46
CA ALA A 374 -16.14 -26.82 24.08
C ALA A 374 -16.15 -26.19 22.69
N LEU A 375 -15.13 -25.40 22.35
CA LEU A 375 -14.98 -24.77 21.02
C LEU A 375 -14.70 -25.81 19.92
N LEU A 376 -13.95 -26.88 20.21
CA LEU A 376 -13.75 -28.00 19.29
C LEU A 376 -15.05 -28.76 19.08
N ALA A 377 -15.78 -29.06 20.15
CA ALA A 377 -17.05 -29.82 20.10
C ALA A 377 -18.13 -29.07 19.30
N SER A 378 -18.15 -27.73 19.36
CA SER A 378 -19.06 -26.91 18.58
C SER A 378 -18.63 -26.79 17.08
N GLY A 379 -17.38 -27.11 16.79
CA GLY A 379 -16.76 -26.90 15.46
C GLY A 379 -16.39 -25.46 15.16
N ALA A 380 -16.25 -24.61 16.17
CA ALA A 380 -15.82 -23.23 16.04
C ALA A 380 -14.33 -23.11 15.67
N ILE A 381 -13.48 -24.03 16.18
CA ILE A 381 -12.06 -24.18 15.95
C ILE A 381 -11.72 -25.54 15.38
#